data_53caac0c342ba31993c5adcadcfa82bc
#
_entry.id   53caac0c342ba31993c5adcadcfa82bc
#
_cell.length_a   1.000
_cell.length_b   1.000
_cell.length_c   1.000
_cell.angle_alpha   90.00
_cell.angle_beta   90.00
_cell.angle_gamma   90.00
#
_symmetry.space_group_name_H-M   'P 1'
#
loop_
_entity.id
_entity.type
_entity.pdbx_description
1 polymer ?
#
loop_
_entity_poly.entity_id
_entity_poly.type
_entity_poly.pdbx_seq_one_letter_code
_entity_poly.pdbx_strand_id
1 'polypeptide(L)'
;MKNLRALSLAVALTLLVSVGALYAEEPKTSGYASVDVMSNYVWRGQKLSNSVVVQPSVGITYGVFGANIWANYDSDSKIDEGDGHGEFNETDLTLSYTRSMDKWTFGAGYIYYALNNANDTQELYLSAAYDILLKPTLAVYYDFDEGNGAFLVASVGHSFEVAKGINWNIGASASYNINNKVMGFDEDGDDFSNFYNAELSTSLNIPVWKAISITPKFAYSFPLSNDAEDALEKISDDGDKDIFYGGVNITLSF
;
A
#
# COMPACT_ATOMS: atom_id res chain seq x y z
N MET A 1 33.16 6.96 -0.62
CA MET A 1 32.09 6.36 0.17
C MET A 1 30.84 5.98 -0.68
N LYS A 2 30.48 6.71 -1.75
CA LYS A 2 29.36 6.36 -2.65
C LYS A 2 29.53 5.00 -3.34
N ASN A 3 30.75 4.62 -3.75
CA ASN A 3 31.00 3.35 -4.45
C ASN A 3 30.91 2.10 -3.56
N LEU A 4 31.12 2.21 -2.24
CA LEU A 4 31.00 1.09 -1.32
C LEU A 4 29.54 0.72 -1.05
N ARG A 5 28.62 1.70 -1.02
CA ARG A 5 27.17 1.48 -0.83
C ARG A 5 26.52 0.79 -2.04
N ALA A 6 26.92 1.20 -3.26
CA ALA A 6 26.48 0.56 -4.48
C ALA A 6 26.96 -0.90 -4.61
N LEU A 7 28.18 -1.19 -4.14
CA LEU A 7 28.73 -2.53 -4.16
C LEU A 7 28.01 -3.45 -3.14
N SER A 8 27.67 -2.92 -1.97
CA SER A 8 26.93 -3.68 -0.94
C SER A 8 25.50 -4.02 -1.38
N LEU A 9 24.83 -3.13 -2.08
CA LEU A 9 23.49 -3.37 -2.62
C LEU A 9 23.51 -4.41 -3.75
N ALA A 10 24.51 -4.36 -4.64
CA ALA A 10 24.70 -5.31 -5.72
C ALA A 10 25.01 -6.71 -5.19
N VAL A 11 25.82 -6.85 -4.13
CA VAL A 11 26.16 -8.13 -3.50
C VAL A 11 24.94 -8.72 -2.78
N ALA A 12 24.12 -7.91 -2.10
CA ALA A 12 22.88 -8.36 -1.47
C ALA A 12 21.85 -8.86 -2.50
N LEU A 13 21.72 -8.16 -3.62
CA LEU A 13 20.83 -8.56 -4.71
C LEU A 13 21.31 -9.87 -5.38
N THR A 14 22.62 -10.04 -5.56
CA THR A 14 23.20 -11.25 -6.17
C THR A 14 23.06 -12.47 -5.27
N LEU A 15 23.15 -12.31 -3.94
CA LEU A 15 22.95 -13.39 -2.96
C LEU A 15 21.48 -13.85 -2.91
N LEU A 16 20.51 -12.94 -3.07
CA LEU A 16 19.09 -13.29 -3.12
C LEU A 16 18.74 -14.09 -4.39
N VAL A 17 19.38 -13.82 -5.52
CA VAL A 17 19.17 -14.54 -6.78
C VAL A 17 19.79 -15.94 -6.76
N SER A 18 20.94 -16.13 -6.09
CA SER A 18 21.65 -17.42 -6.10
C SER A 18 21.01 -18.50 -5.23
N VAL A 19 20.18 -18.15 -4.24
CA VAL A 19 19.48 -19.14 -3.38
C VAL A 19 18.23 -19.70 -4.05
N GLY A 20 17.68 -19.04 -5.09
CA GLY A 20 16.47 -19.47 -5.81
C GLY A 20 16.66 -20.58 -6.84
N ALA A 21 17.90 -20.88 -7.24
CA ALA A 21 18.16 -21.76 -8.39
C ALA A 21 18.14 -23.29 -8.07
N LEU A 22 17.90 -23.71 -6.84
CA LEU A 22 18.08 -25.11 -6.42
C LEU A 22 16.80 -25.96 -6.41
N TYR A 23 15.60 -25.40 -6.66
CA TYR A 23 14.35 -26.15 -6.80
C TYR A 23 13.45 -25.45 -7.84
N ALA A 24 13.65 -25.70 -9.10
CA ALA A 24 12.85 -25.12 -10.17
C ALA A 24 11.66 -26.02 -10.52
N GLU A 25 10.54 -25.86 -9.84
CA GLU A 25 9.25 -25.98 -10.50
C GLU A 25 9.17 -24.86 -11.56
N GLU A 26 8.61 -25.13 -12.76
CA GLU A 26 8.48 -24.09 -13.77
C GLU A 26 7.72 -22.87 -13.18
N PRO A 27 8.27 -21.67 -13.26
CA PRO A 27 7.68 -20.52 -12.60
C PRO A 27 6.30 -20.23 -13.21
N LYS A 28 5.26 -20.24 -12.37
CA LYS A 28 3.90 -19.89 -12.80
C LYS A 28 3.83 -18.40 -13.08
N THR A 29 3.24 -18.06 -14.22
CA THR A 29 2.90 -16.68 -14.57
C THR A 29 1.44 -16.45 -14.27
N SER A 30 1.11 -15.35 -13.62
CA SER A 30 -0.26 -14.87 -13.45
C SER A 30 -0.28 -13.35 -13.54
N GLY A 31 -1.43 -12.80 -13.88
CA GLY A 31 -1.59 -11.36 -13.96
C GLY A 31 -2.99 -10.92 -13.56
N TYR A 32 -3.14 -9.63 -13.35
CA TYR A 32 -4.43 -9.01 -13.13
C TYR A 32 -4.47 -7.60 -13.68
N ALA A 33 -5.68 -7.15 -13.99
CA ALA A 33 -6.00 -5.74 -14.18
C ALA A 33 -7.18 -5.42 -13.27
N SER A 34 -7.12 -4.30 -12.56
CA SER A 34 -8.21 -3.90 -11.68
C SER A 34 -8.46 -2.40 -11.75
N VAL A 35 -9.63 -2.00 -11.28
CA VAL A 35 -9.98 -0.62 -11.04
C VAL A 35 -10.72 -0.52 -9.73
N ASP A 36 -10.29 0.41 -8.88
CA ASP A 36 -11.00 0.86 -7.70
C ASP A 36 -11.72 2.17 -8.00
N VAL A 37 -12.98 2.28 -7.58
CA VAL A 37 -13.71 3.55 -7.52
C VAL A 37 -14.00 3.80 -6.04
N MET A 38 -13.37 4.82 -5.48
CA MET A 38 -13.40 5.09 -4.05
C MET A 38 -13.99 6.47 -3.75
N SER A 39 -14.59 6.63 -2.57
CA SER A 39 -15.13 7.92 -2.11
C SER A 39 -14.04 8.96 -1.85
N ASN A 40 -12.84 8.51 -1.49
CA ASN A 40 -11.70 9.33 -1.10
C ASN A 40 -10.41 8.61 -1.49
N TYR A 41 -9.33 9.36 -1.70
CA TYR A 41 -7.99 8.78 -1.69
C TYR A 41 -7.43 8.83 -0.27
N VAL A 42 -7.29 7.67 0.35
CA VAL A 42 -6.69 7.55 1.69
C VAL A 42 -5.46 6.65 1.60
N TRP A 43 -4.31 7.17 1.99
CA TRP A 43 -3.03 6.45 2.02
C TRP A 43 -2.41 6.52 3.40
N ARG A 44 -2.20 5.38 4.06
CA ARG A 44 -1.64 5.28 5.42
C ARG A 44 -2.34 6.19 6.45
N GLY A 45 -3.65 6.37 6.34
CA GLY A 45 -4.43 7.25 7.20
C GLY A 45 -4.48 8.71 6.75
N GLN A 46 -3.67 9.11 5.77
CA GLN A 46 -3.71 10.45 5.18
C GLN A 46 -4.84 10.52 4.15
N LYS A 47 -5.72 11.50 4.25
CA LYS A 47 -6.78 11.79 3.29
C LYS A 47 -6.22 12.74 2.22
N LEU A 48 -5.72 12.15 1.13
CA LEU A 48 -5.05 12.88 0.05
C LEU A 48 -6.04 13.44 -1.00
N SER A 49 -7.31 13.02 -0.96
CA SER A 49 -8.40 13.58 -1.75
C SER A 49 -9.72 13.42 -1.01
N ASN A 50 -10.57 14.45 -1.12
CA ASN A 50 -11.93 14.49 -0.60
C ASN A 50 -12.98 14.29 -1.70
N SER A 51 -12.59 13.81 -2.86
CA SER A 51 -13.43 13.55 -4.01
C SER A 51 -13.43 12.08 -4.41
N VAL A 52 -14.34 11.71 -5.31
CA VAL A 52 -14.33 10.37 -5.90
C VAL A 52 -13.05 10.18 -6.71
N VAL A 53 -12.35 9.09 -6.45
CA VAL A 53 -11.13 8.73 -7.18
C VAL A 53 -11.31 7.41 -7.94
N VAL A 54 -10.61 7.30 -9.08
CA VAL A 54 -10.55 6.09 -9.90
C VAL A 54 -9.11 5.63 -9.95
N GLN A 55 -8.86 4.40 -9.47
CA GLN A 55 -7.53 3.87 -9.25
C GLN A 55 -7.29 2.60 -10.07
N PRO A 56 -6.88 2.72 -11.34
CA PRO A 56 -6.52 1.58 -12.17
C PRO A 56 -5.21 0.97 -11.71
N SER A 57 -5.11 -0.36 -11.83
CA SER A 57 -3.92 -1.12 -11.51
C SER A 57 -3.73 -2.29 -12.46
N VAL A 58 -2.49 -2.59 -12.80
CA VAL A 58 -2.11 -3.79 -13.54
C VAL A 58 -0.88 -4.43 -12.93
N GLY A 59 -0.96 -5.74 -12.70
CA GLY A 59 0.14 -6.49 -12.09
C GLY A 59 0.39 -7.81 -12.81
N ILE A 60 1.65 -8.24 -12.74
CA ILE A 60 2.11 -9.54 -13.22
C ILE A 60 3.02 -10.18 -12.19
N THR A 61 2.94 -11.49 -12.05
CA THR A 61 3.89 -12.28 -11.27
C THR A 61 4.53 -13.37 -12.12
N TYR A 62 5.80 -13.61 -11.92
CA TYR A 62 6.57 -14.69 -12.51
C TYR A 62 7.36 -15.42 -11.42
N GLY A 63 6.86 -16.56 -11.01
CA GLY A 63 7.40 -17.30 -9.88
C GLY A 63 7.29 -16.51 -8.58
N VAL A 64 8.43 -16.07 -8.04
CA VAL A 64 8.52 -15.28 -6.79
C VAL A 64 8.60 -13.77 -7.03
N PHE A 65 8.75 -13.33 -8.28
CA PHE A 65 8.88 -11.93 -8.66
C PHE A 65 7.55 -11.34 -9.11
N GLY A 66 7.29 -10.11 -8.76
CA GLY A 66 6.12 -9.34 -9.18
C GLY A 66 6.49 -7.96 -9.66
N ALA A 67 5.64 -7.42 -10.55
CA ALA A 67 5.66 -6.02 -10.93
C ALA A 67 4.21 -5.52 -10.99
N ASN A 68 3.99 -4.30 -10.53
CA ASN A 68 2.69 -3.64 -10.54
C ASN A 68 2.86 -2.19 -10.94
N ILE A 69 1.93 -1.68 -11.74
CA ILE A 69 1.71 -0.26 -11.97
C ILE A 69 0.32 0.07 -11.45
N TRP A 70 0.24 1.11 -10.64
CA TRP A 70 -0.99 1.67 -10.11
C TRP A 70 -1.03 3.16 -10.40
N ALA A 71 -2.22 3.75 -10.54
CA ALA A 71 -2.37 5.18 -10.71
C ALA A 71 -3.60 5.69 -9.97
N ASN A 72 -3.62 6.98 -9.66
CA ASN A 72 -4.77 7.67 -9.10
C ASN A 72 -5.27 8.77 -10.05
N TYR A 73 -6.54 8.67 -10.44
CA TYR A 73 -7.28 9.72 -11.10
C TYR A 73 -8.23 10.34 -10.08
N ASP A 74 -7.99 11.60 -9.75
CA ASP A 74 -8.84 12.38 -8.87
C ASP A 74 -9.89 13.14 -9.71
N SER A 75 -11.18 13.02 -9.36
CA SER A 75 -12.25 13.64 -10.13
C SER A 75 -12.41 15.14 -9.88
N ASP A 76 -11.83 15.67 -8.81
CA ASP A 76 -11.88 17.08 -8.41
C ASP A 76 -10.52 17.53 -7.85
N SER A 77 -9.48 17.30 -8.64
CA SER A 77 -8.13 17.73 -8.28
C SER A 77 -8.04 19.24 -8.26
N LYS A 78 -7.52 19.81 -7.16
CA LYS A 78 -7.33 21.27 -6.97
C LYS A 78 -5.93 21.73 -7.37
N ILE A 79 -5.23 20.93 -8.15
CA ILE A 79 -3.83 21.13 -8.51
C ILE A 79 -3.60 22.37 -9.37
N ASP A 80 -4.47 22.63 -10.30
CA ASP A 80 -4.44 23.86 -11.09
C ASP A 80 -5.36 24.92 -10.45
N GLU A 81 -4.86 26.14 -10.25
CA GLU A 81 -5.63 27.31 -9.82
C GLU A 81 -6.74 27.67 -10.84
N GLY A 82 -7.69 26.78 -11.04
CA GLY A 82 -8.80 26.89 -11.97
C GLY A 82 -9.86 25.87 -11.62
N ASP A 83 -11.03 25.99 -12.24
CA ASP A 83 -12.18 25.10 -12.03
C ASP A 83 -11.74 23.63 -11.97
N GLY A 84 -11.96 22.97 -10.82
CA GLY A 84 -11.51 21.61 -10.53
C GLY A 84 -11.80 20.65 -11.68
N HIS A 85 -10.75 20.15 -12.30
CA HIS A 85 -10.83 19.17 -13.37
C HIS A 85 -10.21 17.86 -12.89
N GLY A 86 -10.80 16.74 -13.32
CA GLY A 86 -10.25 15.45 -13.00
C GLY A 86 -8.91 15.22 -13.71
N GLU A 87 -7.92 14.71 -12.98
CA GLU A 87 -6.60 14.42 -13.52
C GLU A 87 -5.94 13.21 -12.86
N PHE A 88 -4.94 12.62 -13.54
CA PHE A 88 -4.03 11.66 -12.93
C PHE A 88 -2.98 12.44 -12.13
N ASN A 89 -2.98 12.28 -10.83
CA ASN A 89 -2.10 12.99 -9.91
C ASN A 89 -1.00 12.10 -9.29
N GLU A 90 -1.07 10.79 -9.49
CA GLU A 90 -0.07 9.85 -8.99
C GLU A 90 0.02 8.61 -9.88
N THR A 91 1.24 8.09 -10.04
CA THR A 91 1.51 6.81 -10.69
C THR A 91 2.64 6.08 -9.97
N ASP A 92 2.38 4.85 -9.53
CA ASP A 92 3.33 4.07 -8.76
C ASP A 92 3.83 2.85 -9.54
N LEU A 93 5.11 2.57 -9.39
CA LEU A 93 5.72 1.31 -9.81
C LEU A 93 6.16 0.52 -8.58
N THR A 94 5.63 -0.69 -8.41
CA THR A 94 6.09 -1.63 -7.40
C THR A 94 6.79 -2.81 -8.05
N LEU A 95 8.01 -3.10 -7.59
CA LEU A 95 8.72 -4.35 -7.87
C LEU A 95 8.78 -5.17 -6.59
N SER A 96 8.44 -6.45 -6.66
CA SER A 96 8.31 -7.29 -5.48
C SER A 96 8.98 -8.66 -5.63
N TYR A 97 9.39 -9.20 -4.50
CA TYR A 97 9.80 -10.57 -4.31
C TYR A 97 8.99 -11.16 -3.15
N THR A 98 8.31 -12.29 -3.37
CA THR A 98 7.49 -12.96 -2.35
C THR A 98 7.83 -14.43 -2.30
N ARG A 99 8.11 -14.95 -1.10
CA ARG A 99 8.42 -16.37 -0.88
C ARG A 99 7.71 -16.91 0.34
N SER A 100 6.99 -18.02 0.15
CA SER A 100 6.38 -18.78 1.24
C SER A 100 7.29 -19.94 1.65
N MET A 101 7.43 -20.16 2.95
CA MET A 101 8.20 -21.23 3.58
C MET A 101 7.43 -21.74 4.79
N ASP A 102 6.87 -22.95 4.71
CA ASP A 102 5.95 -23.50 5.71
C ASP A 102 4.79 -22.53 5.96
N LYS A 103 4.62 -22.05 7.18
CA LYS A 103 3.59 -21.08 7.57
C LYS A 103 4.00 -19.62 7.39
N TRP A 104 5.24 -19.35 7.02
CA TRP A 104 5.73 -18.00 6.81
C TRP A 104 5.63 -17.58 5.34
N THR A 105 5.24 -16.36 5.12
CA THR A 105 5.38 -15.67 3.84
C THR A 105 6.20 -14.42 4.05
N PHE A 106 7.32 -14.32 3.35
CA PHE A 106 8.21 -13.16 3.36
C PHE A 106 8.05 -12.38 2.07
N GLY A 107 8.01 -11.06 2.19
CA GLY A 107 7.98 -10.12 1.07
C GLY A 107 9.15 -9.14 1.18
N ALA A 108 9.64 -8.71 0.04
CA ALA A 108 10.57 -7.60 -0.11
C ALA A 108 10.26 -6.86 -1.41
N GLY A 109 10.51 -5.59 -1.47
CA GLY A 109 10.29 -4.87 -2.72
C GLY A 109 10.74 -3.42 -2.68
N TYR A 110 10.51 -2.79 -3.81
CA TYR A 110 10.80 -1.39 -4.09
C TYR A 110 9.54 -0.73 -4.64
N ILE A 111 9.26 0.48 -4.17
CA ILE A 111 8.14 1.29 -4.65
C ILE A 111 8.71 2.65 -5.11
N TYR A 112 8.31 3.07 -6.29
CA TYR A 112 8.52 4.40 -6.79
C TYR A 112 7.17 5.11 -6.91
N TYR A 113 7.05 6.25 -6.27
CA TYR A 113 5.88 7.12 -6.29
C TYR A 113 6.15 8.31 -7.19
N ALA A 114 5.48 8.39 -8.33
CA ALA A 114 5.54 9.55 -9.23
C ALA A 114 4.33 10.45 -8.95
N LEU A 115 4.61 11.64 -8.44
CA LEU A 115 3.62 12.58 -7.90
C LEU A 115 3.58 13.87 -8.75
N ASN A 116 2.39 14.34 -9.15
CA ASN A 116 2.28 15.55 -9.96
C ASN A 116 2.54 16.84 -9.17
N ASN A 117 2.28 16.85 -7.84
CA ASN A 117 2.30 18.09 -7.03
C ASN A 117 3.24 18.03 -5.84
N ALA A 118 4.01 16.98 -5.74
CA ALA A 118 5.06 16.81 -4.75
C ALA A 118 6.29 16.24 -5.46
N ASN A 119 7.43 16.26 -4.78
CA ASN A 119 8.58 15.52 -5.26
C ASN A 119 8.27 14.03 -5.25
N ASP A 120 8.74 13.33 -6.28
CA ASP A 120 8.72 11.86 -6.32
C ASP A 120 9.47 11.30 -5.13
N THR A 121 9.00 10.17 -4.60
CA THR A 121 9.71 9.50 -3.52
C THR A 121 9.85 7.99 -3.77
N GLN A 122 10.67 7.33 -2.98
CA GLN A 122 11.05 5.94 -3.18
C GLN A 122 11.18 5.19 -1.87
N GLU A 123 10.64 3.98 -1.84
CA GLU A 123 10.71 3.12 -0.66
C GLU A 123 11.28 1.73 -0.97
N LEU A 124 11.99 1.19 0.00
CA LEU A 124 12.23 -0.25 0.12
C LEU A 124 11.33 -0.81 1.22
N TYR A 125 10.75 -1.98 1.01
CA TYR A 125 9.98 -2.62 2.05
C TYR A 125 10.39 -4.07 2.31
N LEU A 126 10.12 -4.51 3.54
CA LEU A 126 10.18 -5.91 3.97
C LEU A 126 8.87 -6.25 4.68
N SER A 127 8.40 -7.47 4.51
CA SER A 127 7.23 -7.97 5.23
C SER A 127 7.38 -9.43 5.63
N ALA A 128 6.66 -9.80 6.69
CA ALA A 128 6.53 -11.18 7.15
C ALA A 128 5.10 -11.43 7.61
N ALA A 129 4.47 -12.47 7.09
CA ALA A 129 3.14 -12.93 7.48
C ALA A 129 3.22 -14.37 8.01
N TYR A 130 2.39 -14.70 9.00
CA TYR A 130 2.32 -16.05 9.57
C TYR A 130 0.93 -16.63 9.37
N ASP A 131 0.85 -17.82 8.78
CA ASP A 131 -0.41 -18.47 8.40
C ASP A 131 -1.07 -19.17 9.59
N ILE A 132 -1.83 -18.40 10.37
CA ILE A 132 -2.75 -18.82 11.43
C ILE A 132 -4.07 -18.08 11.28
N LEU A 133 -5.03 -18.31 12.18
CA LEU A 133 -6.41 -17.83 12.07
C LEU A 133 -6.55 -16.35 11.65
N LEU A 134 -5.75 -15.45 12.21
CA LEU A 134 -5.82 -14.00 11.92
C LEU A 134 -4.69 -13.52 10.99
N LYS A 135 -3.86 -14.41 10.48
CA LYS A 135 -2.74 -14.08 9.57
C LYS A 135 -1.95 -12.82 9.96
N PRO A 136 -1.39 -12.74 11.20
CA PRO A 136 -0.63 -11.57 11.60
C PRO A 136 0.49 -11.28 10.60
N THR A 137 0.59 -10.01 10.23
CA THR A 137 1.58 -9.52 9.28
C THR A 137 2.28 -8.31 9.87
N LEU A 138 3.59 -8.24 9.73
CA LEU A 138 4.40 -7.07 10.02
C LEU A 138 5.08 -6.63 8.73
N ALA A 139 5.01 -5.34 8.42
CA ALA A 139 5.72 -4.74 7.30
C ALA A 139 6.48 -3.50 7.79
N VAL A 140 7.63 -3.25 7.18
CA VAL A 140 8.42 -2.04 7.35
C VAL A 140 8.72 -1.47 5.97
N TYR A 141 8.48 -0.18 5.82
CA TYR A 141 8.77 0.62 4.64
C TYR A 141 9.82 1.65 5.02
N TYR A 142 10.88 1.74 4.27
CA TYR A 142 11.94 2.73 4.44
C TYR A 142 11.98 3.63 3.23
N ASP A 143 11.50 4.86 3.42
CA ASP A 143 11.66 5.92 2.43
C ASP A 143 13.09 6.45 2.53
N PHE A 144 13.84 6.31 1.47
CA PHE A 144 15.26 6.72 1.41
C PHE A 144 15.45 8.00 0.59
N ASP A 145 14.35 8.63 0.18
CA ASP A 145 14.35 9.87 -0.62
C ASP A 145 13.68 11.00 0.20
N GLU A 146 12.49 11.45 -0.15
CA GLU A 146 11.83 12.59 0.49
C GLU A 146 11.46 12.33 1.96
N GLY A 147 10.96 11.13 2.26
CA GLY A 147 10.58 10.76 3.63
C GLY A 147 11.77 10.59 4.56
N ASN A 148 12.90 10.07 4.07
CA ASN A 148 14.13 9.78 4.83
C ASN A 148 13.86 9.19 6.22
N GLY A 149 12.92 8.24 6.30
CA GLY A 149 12.46 7.63 7.53
C GLY A 149 11.76 6.30 7.28
N ALA A 150 11.18 5.70 8.31
CA ALA A 150 10.52 4.42 8.18
C ALA A 150 9.05 4.48 8.63
N PHE A 151 8.24 3.59 8.07
CA PHE A 151 6.86 3.40 8.46
C PHE A 151 6.60 1.90 8.70
N LEU A 152 6.12 1.56 9.89
CA LEU A 152 5.84 0.19 10.30
C LEU A 152 4.34 -0.04 10.29
N VAL A 153 3.91 -1.21 9.83
CA VAL A 153 2.50 -1.63 9.86
C VAL A 153 2.41 -3.04 10.44
N ALA A 154 1.65 -3.19 11.51
CA ALA A 154 1.22 -4.47 12.02
C ALA A 154 -0.25 -4.67 11.67
N SER A 155 -0.61 -5.81 11.08
CA SER A 155 -1.99 -6.08 10.68
C SER A 155 -2.42 -7.50 10.99
N VAL A 156 -3.73 -7.68 11.12
CA VAL A 156 -4.40 -8.96 11.24
C VAL A 156 -5.63 -8.97 10.33
N GLY A 157 -6.02 -10.14 9.84
CA GLY A 157 -7.22 -10.26 9.03
C GLY A 157 -7.74 -11.68 8.96
N HIS A 158 -9.02 -11.80 8.60
CA HIS A 158 -9.66 -13.10 8.38
C HIS A 158 -10.66 -13.03 7.23
N SER A 159 -10.81 -14.16 6.53
CA SER A 159 -11.74 -14.31 5.43
C SER A 159 -12.73 -15.42 5.74
N PHE A 160 -14.02 -15.13 5.64
CA PHE A 160 -15.12 -16.07 5.85
C PHE A 160 -15.81 -16.35 4.51
N GLU A 161 -15.91 -17.61 4.10
CA GLU A 161 -16.76 -17.96 2.98
C GLU A 161 -18.22 -17.92 3.45
N VAL A 162 -18.95 -16.86 3.08
CA VAL A 162 -20.35 -16.63 3.49
C VAL A 162 -21.36 -17.25 2.53
N ALA A 163 -20.94 -17.49 1.28
CA ALA A 163 -21.67 -18.26 0.29
C ALA A 163 -20.66 -18.84 -0.70
N LYS A 164 -21.08 -19.77 -1.57
CA LYS A 164 -20.19 -20.45 -2.51
C LYS A 164 -19.34 -19.46 -3.32
N GLY A 165 -18.05 -19.39 -3.00
CA GLY A 165 -17.07 -18.49 -3.63
C GLY A 165 -17.18 -17.03 -3.23
N ILE A 166 -18.14 -16.64 -2.37
CA ILE A 166 -18.27 -15.27 -1.84
C ILE A 166 -17.58 -15.22 -0.50
N ASN A 167 -16.56 -14.36 -0.40
CA ASN A 167 -15.75 -14.22 0.79
C ASN A 167 -15.95 -12.86 1.44
N TRP A 168 -16.35 -12.87 2.71
CA TRP A 168 -16.36 -11.69 3.56
C TRP A 168 -15.03 -11.58 4.29
N ASN A 169 -14.32 -10.49 4.07
CA ASN A 169 -13.03 -10.20 4.68
C ASN A 169 -13.18 -9.10 5.73
N ILE A 170 -12.50 -9.29 6.85
CA ILE A 170 -12.33 -8.28 7.90
C ILE A 170 -10.86 -8.11 8.19
N GLY A 171 -10.45 -6.89 8.52
CA GLY A 171 -9.06 -6.57 8.84
C GLY A 171 -8.94 -5.47 9.87
N ALA A 172 -7.81 -5.47 10.55
CA ALA A 172 -7.38 -4.39 11.42
C ALA A 172 -5.87 -4.20 11.29
N SER A 173 -5.42 -2.95 11.33
CA SER A 173 -4.01 -2.61 11.37
C SER A 173 -3.73 -1.49 12.35
N ALA A 174 -2.47 -1.41 12.78
CA ALA A 174 -1.90 -0.28 13.50
C ALA A 174 -0.52 0.01 12.92
N SER A 175 -0.17 1.28 12.88
CA SER A 175 1.09 1.74 12.29
C SER A 175 1.89 2.58 13.26
N TYR A 176 3.17 2.74 12.93
CA TYR A 176 4.14 3.53 13.68
C TYR A 176 5.03 4.30 12.70
N ASN A 177 5.07 5.61 12.85
CA ASN A 177 6.00 6.47 12.12
C ASN A 177 7.38 6.49 12.82
N ILE A 178 8.46 6.46 12.06
CA ILE A 178 9.83 6.67 12.54
C ILE A 178 10.45 7.76 11.68
N ASN A 179 10.27 9.01 12.07
CA ASN A 179 10.81 10.21 11.42
C ASN A 179 10.65 10.21 9.89
N ASN A 180 9.60 9.58 9.36
CA ASN A 180 9.30 9.63 7.94
C ASN A 180 8.52 10.92 7.66
N LYS A 181 9.15 11.85 6.95
CA LYS A 181 8.64 13.21 6.69
C LYS A 181 7.40 13.23 5.80
N VAL A 182 7.24 12.21 4.94
CA VAL A 182 6.03 12.05 4.11
C VAL A 182 4.80 11.76 4.97
N MET A 183 5.00 11.30 6.22
CA MET A 183 3.92 11.10 7.19
C MET A 183 3.52 12.39 7.92
N GLY A 184 4.09 13.57 7.57
CA GLY A 184 3.82 14.86 8.18
C GLY A 184 4.68 15.13 9.40
N PHE A 185 4.34 16.21 10.10
CA PHE A 185 5.10 16.77 11.22
C PHE A 185 4.17 16.95 12.42
N ASP A 186 4.74 16.96 13.62
CA ASP A 186 4.03 17.23 14.88
C ASP A 186 3.51 18.69 14.98
N GLU A 187 3.00 19.08 16.16
CA GLU A 187 2.47 20.41 16.42
C GLU A 187 3.54 21.50 16.21
N ASP A 188 4.77 21.22 16.63
CA ASP A 188 5.92 22.15 16.57
C ASP A 188 6.55 22.19 15.15
N GLY A 189 6.19 21.32 14.26
CA GLY A 189 6.72 21.19 12.90
C GLY A 189 7.98 20.34 12.82
N ASP A 190 8.25 19.50 13.81
CA ASP A 190 9.39 18.60 13.88
C ASP A 190 9.04 17.19 13.38
N ASP A 191 10.05 16.45 12.90
CA ASP A 191 9.95 15.03 12.57
C ASP A 191 9.64 14.23 13.84
N PHE A 192 8.68 13.29 13.79
CA PHE A 192 8.28 12.53 14.96
C PHE A 192 8.38 11.02 14.80
N SER A 193 8.50 10.32 15.92
CA SER A 193 8.46 8.87 16.02
C SER A 193 7.42 8.45 17.04
N ASN A 194 6.23 8.06 16.56
CA ASN A 194 5.12 7.67 17.43
C ASN A 194 4.16 6.73 16.70
N PHE A 195 3.20 6.13 17.43
CA PHE A 195 2.06 5.45 16.81
C PHE A 195 1.34 6.43 15.87
N TYR A 196 1.02 5.95 14.66
CA TYR A 196 0.48 6.81 13.62
C TYR A 196 -1.03 6.64 13.49
N ASN A 197 -1.50 5.60 12.82
CA ASN A 197 -2.93 5.36 12.69
C ASN A 197 -3.29 3.90 12.96
N ALA A 198 -4.56 3.68 13.32
CA ALA A 198 -5.21 2.38 13.20
C ALA A 198 -6.24 2.42 12.08
N GLU A 199 -6.47 1.27 11.46
CA GLU A 199 -7.50 1.10 10.45
C GLU A 199 -8.28 -0.19 10.70
N LEU A 200 -9.59 -0.09 10.59
CA LEU A 200 -10.52 -1.23 10.56
C LEU A 200 -11.11 -1.32 9.15
N SER A 201 -11.07 -2.50 8.55
CA SER A 201 -11.54 -2.69 7.18
C SER A 201 -12.47 -3.88 7.03
N THR A 202 -13.35 -3.81 6.03
CA THR A 202 -14.21 -4.91 5.63
C THR A 202 -14.44 -4.87 4.13
N SER A 203 -14.54 -6.06 3.51
CA SER A 203 -14.86 -6.19 2.09
C SER A 203 -15.60 -7.48 1.80
N LEU A 204 -16.33 -7.52 0.70
CA LEU A 204 -17.02 -8.71 0.22
C LEU A 204 -16.55 -9.03 -1.19
N ASN A 205 -15.74 -10.08 -1.35
CA ASN A 205 -15.30 -10.52 -2.68
C ASN A 205 -16.36 -11.40 -3.34
N ILE A 206 -16.88 -10.96 -4.48
CA ILE A 206 -17.96 -11.60 -5.22
C ILE A 206 -17.46 -11.99 -6.61
N PRO A 207 -17.17 -13.27 -6.90
CA PRO A 207 -16.85 -13.69 -8.24
C PRO A 207 -18.13 -13.63 -9.11
N VAL A 208 -18.08 -12.81 -10.18
CA VAL A 208 -19.20 -12.62 -11.10
C VAL A 208 -19.01 -13.40 -12.40
N TRP A 209 -17.74 -13.68 -12.76
CA TRP A 209 -17.37 -14.54 -13.89
C TRP A 209 -16.09 -15.31 -13.54
N LYS A 210 -15.68 -16.26 -14.42
CA LYS A 210 -14.49 -17.11 -14.19
C LYS A 210 -13.23 -16.33 -13.83
N ALA A 211 -13.05 -15.15 -14.40
CA ALA A 211 -11.87 -14.30 -14.24
C ALA A 211 -12.19 -12.93 -13.65
N ILE A 212 -13.46 -12.61 -13.35
CA ILE A 212 -13.88 -11.27 -12.89
C ILE A 212 -14.50 -11.39 -11.51
N SER A 213 -14.05 -10.55 -10.59
CA SER A 213 -14.65 -10.33 -9.29
C SER A 213 -15.02 -8.86 -9.08
N ILE A 214 -16.05 -8.62 -8.28
CA ILE A 214 -16.46 -7.30 -7.78
C ILE A 214 -16.33 -7.34 -6.27
N THR A 215 -15.68 -6.32 -5.70
CA THR A 215 -15.39 -6.27 -4.27
C THR A 215 -15.77 -4.90 -3.70
N PRO A 216 -17.02 -4.72 -3.19
CA PRO A 216 -17.31 -3.59 -2.32
C PRO A 216 -16.44 -3.66 -1.07
N LYS A 217 -15.94 -2.50 -0.64
CA LYS A 217 -15.03 -2.36 0.51
C LYS A 217 -15.26 -1.07 1.28
N PHE A 218 -15.05 -1.13 2.59
CA PHE A 218 -15.14 0.00 3.52
C PHE A 218 -14.00 -0.06 4.52
N ALA A 219 -13.55 1.09 4.96
CA ALA A 219 -12.56 1.21 6.01
C ALA A 219 -12.83 2.46 6.86
N TYR A 220 -12.31 2.39 8.10
CA TYR A 220 -12.29 3.50 9.03
C TYR A 220 -10.87 3.61 9.59
N SER A 221 -10.23 4.76 9.36
CA SER A 221 -8.89 5.09 9.84
C SER A 221 -8.95 6.22 10.84
N PHE A 222 -8.13 6.13 11.91
CA PHE A 222 -8.07 7.14 12.97
C PHE A 222 -6.65 7.20 13.56
N PRO A 223 -6.21 8.39 14.08
CA PRO A 223 -4.89 8.56 14.68
C PRO A 223 -4.75 7.77 15.98
N LEU A 224 -3.50 7.40 16.32
CA LEU A 224 -3.17 6.69 17.55
C LEU A 224 -2.32 7.51 18.53
N SER A 225 -1.90 8.73 18.15
CA SER A 225 -1.15 9.64 19.01
C SER A 225 -1.48 11.09 18.66
N ASN A 226 -1.14 12.01 19.55
CA ASN A 226 -1.34 13.45 19.32
C ASN A 226 -0.50 13.93 18.13
N ASP A 227 0.76 13.51 18.02
CA ASP A 227 1.64 13.89 16.89
C ASP A 227 1.03 13.45 15.55
N ALA A 228 0.46 12.24 15.51
CA ALA A 228 -0.22 11.73 14.32
C ALA A 228 -1.55 12.46 14.05
N GLU A 229 -2.27 12.87 15.11
CA GLU A 229 -3.48 13.68 15.01
C GLU A 229 -3.17 15.01 14.32
N ASP A 230 -2.14 15.73 14.80
CA ASP A 230 -1.69 17.00 14.23
C ASP A 230 -1.20 16.85 12.78
N ALA A 231 -0.44 15.79 12.50
CA ALA A 231 0.06 15.50 11.16
C ALA A 231 -1.07 15.19 10.18
N LEU A 232 -2.02 14.34 10.55
CA LEU A 232 -3.13 13.93 9.70
C LEU A 232 -4.11 15.09 9.46
N GLU A 233 -4.38 15.91 10.48
CA GLU A 233 -5.23 17.10 10.33
C GLU A 233 -4.62 18.13 9.37
N LYS A 234 -3.29 18.34 9.40
CA LYS A 234 -2.59 19.26 8.49
C LYS A 234 -2.52 18.75 7.05
N ILE A 235 -2.42 17.42 6.86
CA ILE A 235 -2.33 16.79 5.52
C ILE A 235 -3.70 16.67 4.86
N SER A 236 -4.74 16.43 5.65
CA SER A 236 -6.09 16.23 5.13
C SER A 236 -6.62 17.49 4.46
N ASP A 237 -7.18 17.35 3.27
CA ASP A 237 -7.73 18.44 2.45
C ASP A 237 -8.86 19.22 3.17
N ASP A 238 -9.54 18.61 4.13
CA ASP A 238 -10.63 19.20 4.92
C ASP A 238 -10.38 19.21 6.43
N GLY A 239 -9.18 18.84 6.87
CA GLY A 239 -8.81 18.77 8.28
C GLY A 239 -9.34 17.54 9.02
N ASP A 240 -9.98 16.60 8.32
CA ASP A 240 -10.46 15.36 8.94
C ASP A 240 -9.29 14.39 9.19
N LYS A 241 -9.19 13.88 10.42
CA LYS A 241 -8.24 12.88 10.87
C LYS A 241 -8.86 11.50 11.10
N ASP A 242 -10.17 11.49 11.35
CA ASP A 242 -10.99 10.29 11.46
C ASP A 242 -11.73 10.08 10.15
N ILE A 243 -11.33 9.08 9.37
CA ILE A 243 -11.76 8.95 7.98
C ILE A 243 -12.53 7.66 7.80
N PHE A 244 -13.82 7.77 7.45
CA PHE A 244 -14.60 6.66 6.93
C PHE A 244 -14.67 6.76 5.42
N TYR A 245 -14.22 5.72 4.72
CA TYR A 245 -14.16 5.70 3.28
C TYR A 245 -14.51 4.32 2.72
N GLY A 246 -14.86 4.28 1.46
CA GLY A 246 -15.21 3.02 0.82
C GLY A 246 -15.42 3.16 -0.67
N GLY A 247 -15.68 2.02 -1.30
CA GLY A 247 -15.86 1.99 -2.74
C GLY A 247 -16.01 0.57 -3.25
N VAL A 248 -15.73 0.40 -4.53
CA VAL A 248 -15.86 -0.87 -5.23
C VAL A 248 -14.63 -1.12 -6.08
N ASN A 249 -14.05 -2.31 -5.94
CA ASN A 249 -13.01 -2.80 -6.83
C ASN A 249 -13.63 -3.76 -7.86
N ILE A 250 -13.17 -3.69 -9.10
CA ILE A 250 -13.42 -4.68 -10.15
C ILE A 250 -12.07 -5.24 -10.59
N THR A 251 -11.90 -6.56 -10.52
CA THR A 251 -10.64 -7.23 -10.89
C THR A 251 -10.89 -8.28 -11.98
N LEU A 252 -10.04 -8.25 -13.01
CA LEU A 252 -9.87 -9.31 -14.01
C LEU A 252 -8.55 -10.03 -13.70
N SER A 253 -8.58 -11.34 -13.49
CA SER A 253 -7.40 -12.20 -13.27
C SER A 253 -7.14 -13.11 -14.46
N PHE A 254 -5.87 -13.32 -14.86
CA PHE A 254 -5.45 -14.15 -15.99
C PHE A 254 -4.10 -14.82 -15.79
#